data_25d619b8f2f63f3bad6b2ad3ee0d5251
#
_entry.id   25d619b8f2f63f3bad6b2ad3ee0d5251
#
_cell.length_a   1.000
_cell.length_b   1.000
_cell.length_c   1.000
_cell.angle_alpha   90.00
_cell.angle_beta   90.00
_cell.angle_gamma   90.00
#
_symmetry.space_group_name_H-M   'P 1'
#
loop_
_entity.id
_entity.type
_entity.pdbx_description
1 polymer ?
#
loop_
_entity_poly.entity_id
_entity_poly.type
_entity_poly.pdbx_seq_one_letter_code
_entity_poly.pdbx_strand_id
1 'polypeptide(L)'
;MAGPLLAASLTRDPLLVGGLSFAQRVPWLLFPLISGALVDRLDRRQVMGYADAARTALIGTIGVAALLGWASMPLLYVVFFLMGTLETLFDNASQAIIPALVARDRLERANSRLYAAEIVSNQLAGPPLGGFLFGLAVAVPFFLDAGTYAAAAALILALRGEFRPKRPEDAPSTTLVAEIGEGLRWLWNHGLIRTLAIMLGVFNMTFAATDAILVLFAQDVLGLGGFGYGVLLTSMAVGGLIGSLTADKIVAWLGSGRTLQASVLISALVLTVVAFSESAVVVWAVFLLVGITVVVWNVITVSFRQAVVPEDIFGRVNSVYRLLGWGGLSIGALLGGFLARSFGLTAPFWFAAVVLAMMFLVTVPFVNNRTVGEARESGEDS
;
A
#
# COMPACT_ATOMS: atom_id res chain seq x y z
N MET A 1 -4.99 -6.45 9.74
CA MET A 1 -4.89 -7.91 9.96
C MET A 1 -6.18 -8.56 10.44
N ALA A 2 -6.77 -8.15 11.56
CA ALA A 2 -8.00 -8.74 12.10
C ALA A 2 -9.24 -8.63 11.19
N GLY A 3 -9.36 -7.58 10.39
CA GLY A 3 -10.48 -7.39 9.46
C GLY A 3 -10.66 -8.54 8.44
N PRO A 4 -9.66 -8.90 7.65
CA PRO A 4 -9.73 -10.06 6.77
C PRO A 4 -10.04 -11.38 7.49
N LEU A 5 -9.49 -11.62 8.70
CA LEU A 5 -9.81 -12.79 9.51
C LEU A 5 -11.27 -12.81 9.95
N LEU A 6 -11.81 -11.66 10.39
CA LEU A 6 -13.23 -11.54 10.74
C LEU A 6 -14.10 -11.76 9.50
N ALA A 7 -13.79 -11.16 8.36
CA ALA A 7 -14.53 -11.39 7.13
C ALA A 7 -14.54 -12.88 6.74
N ALA A 8 -13.38 -13.55 6.80
CA ALA A 8 -13.26 -14.97 6.52
C ALA A 8 -14.02 -15.87 7.54
N SER A 9 -14.26 -15.40 8.76
CA SER A 9 -15.10 -16.10 9.74
C SER A 9 -16.60 -15.93 9.49
N LEU A 10 -17.00 -14.82 8.84
CA LEU A 10 -18.41 -14.51 8.53
C LEU A 10 -18.84 -15.15 7.20
N THR A 11 -17.94 -15.29 6.24
CA THR A 11 -18.24 -15.83 4.91
C THR A 11 -17.02 -16.52 4.29
N ARG A 12 -17.29 -17.55 3.48
CA ARG A 12 -16.27 -18.19 2.64
C ARG A 12 -16.38 -17.76 1.16
N ASP A 13 -17.26 -16.79 0.86
CA ASP A 13 -17.35 -16.25 -0.50
C ASP A 13 -16.14 -15.31 -0.77
N PRO A 14 -15.23 -15.68 -1.68
CA PRO A 14 -14.03 -14.88 -1.95
C PRO A 14 -14.34 -13.48 -2.50
N LEU A 15 -15.47 -13.30 -3.19
CA LEU A 15 -15.86 -11.99 -3.71
C LEU A 15 -16.25 -11.04 -2.57
N LEU A 16 -16.94 -11.54 -1.54
CA LEU A 16 -17.28 -10.74 -0.38
C LEU A 16 -16.02 -10.40 0.44
N VAL A 17 -15.12 -11.36 0.64
CA VAL A 17 -13.85 -11.11 1.35
C VAL A 17 -12.96 -10.12 0.57
N GLY A 18 -12.82 -10.29 -0.75
CA GLY A 18 -12.09 -9.36 -1.62
C GLY A 18 -12.72 -7.95 -1.64
N GLY A 19 -14.06 -7.88 -1.56
CA GLY A 19 -14.81 -6.63 -1.43
C GLY A 19 -14.45 -5.81 -0.20
N LEU A 20 -14.00 -6.44 0.91
CA LEU A 20 -13.51 -5.72 2.08
C LEU A 20 -12.22 -4.97 1.77
N SER A 21 -11.27 -5.62 1.11
CA SER A 21 -10.02 -4.98 0.67
C SER A 21 -10.27 -3.85 -0.32
N PHE A 22 -11.25 -4.00 -1.21
CA PHE A 22 -11.69 -2.93 -2.10
C PHE A 22 -12.28 -1.75 -1.32
N ALA A 23 -13.21 -2.01 -0.39
CA ALA A 23 -13.84 -0.97 0.42
C ALA A 23 -12.81 -0.13 1.20
N GLN A 24 -11.76 -0.77 1.73
CA GLN A 24 -10.68 -0.08 2.44
C GLN A 24 -9.80 0.77 1.52
N ARG A 25 -9.57 0.32 0.27
CA ARG A 25 -8.61 0.96 -0.66
C ARG A 25 -9.23 2.01 -1.57
N VAL A 26 -10.51 1.88 -1.90
CA VAL A 26 -11.17 2.82 -2.83
C VAL A 26 -11.17 4.28 -2.34
N PRO A 27 -11.23 4.61 -1.04
CA PRO A 27 -11.07 5.98 -0.58
C PRO A 27 -9.76 6.66 -1.02
N TRP A 28 -8.68 5.89 -1.13
CA TRP A 28 -7.39 6.39 -1.63
C TRP A 28 -7.39 6.76 -3.12
N LEU A 29 -8.36 6.25 -3.86
CA LEU A 29 -8.59 6.66 -5.24
C LEU A 29 -9.49 7.90 -5.32
N LEU A 30 -10.49 8.01 -4.44
CA LEU A 30 -11.56 9.03 -4.52
C LEU A 30 -11.21 10.33 -3.78
N PHE A 31 -10.55 10.24 -2.62
CA PHE A 31 -10.47 11.36 -1.67
C PHE A 31 -9.08 12.02 -1.47
N PRO A 32 -7.95 11.60 -2.05
CA PRO A 32 -6.66 12.20 -1.73
C PRO A 32 -6.61 13.71 -1.99
N LEU A 33 -7.24 14.16 -3.07
CA LEU A 33 -7.29 15.57 -3.46
C LEU A 33 -8.19 16.41 -2.52
N ILE A 34 -9.33 15.84 -2.14
CA ILE A 34 -10.27 16.48 -1.21
C ILE A 34 -9.62 16.57 0.18
N SER A 35 -8.97 15.49 0.62
CA SER A 35 -8.24 15.44 1.90
C SER A 35 -7.12 16.47 1.94
N GLY A 36 -6.31 16.59 0.88
CA GLY A 36 -5.26 17.58 0.78
C GLY A 36 -5.82 18.99 0.90
N ALA A 37 -6.85 19.32 0.11
CA ALA A 37 -7.49 20.65 0.16
C ALA A 37 -8.13 20.99 1.53
N LEU A 38 -8.64 19.98 2.25
CA LEU A 38 -9.14 20.16 3.62
C LEU A 38 -7.99 20.42 4.62
N VAL A 39 -6.92 19.65 4.54
CA VAL A 39 -5.73 19.77 5.40
C VAL A 39 -5.03 21.12 5.22
N ASP A 40 -5.08 21.69 4.00
CA ASP A 40 -4.54 23.02 3.72
C ASP A 40 -5.38 24.16 4.29
N ARG A 41 -6.57 23.89 4.81
CA ARG A 41 -7.49 24.91 5.39
C ARG A 41 -7.71 24.75 6.88
N LEU A 42 -7.53 23.56 7.41
CA LEU A 42 -7.84 23.21 8.79
C LEU A 42 -6.57 23.10 9.65
N ASP A 43 -6.74 23.16 10.97
CA ASP A 43 -5.66 22.85 11.91
C ASP A 43 -5.29 21.36 11.80
N ARG A 44 -4.04 21.08 11.39
CA ARG A 44 -3.55 19.73 11.12
C ARG A 44 -3.64 18.81 12.33
N ARG A 45 -3.37 19.34 13.53
CA ARG A 45 -3.51 18.62 14.80
C ARG A 45 -4.96 18.18 15.04
N GLN A 46 -5.93 19.10 14.79
CA GLN A 46 -7.33 18.77 14.96
C GLN A 46 -7.79 17.73 13.94
N VAL A 47 -7.38 17.86 12.68
CA VAL A 47 -7.71 16.86 11.64
C VAL A 47 -7.21 15.47 12.04
N MET A 48 -5.94 15.35 12.46
CA MET A 48 -5.36 14.08 12.90
C MET A 48 -6.07 13.53 14.14
N GLY A 49 -6.24 14.36 15.17
CA GLY A 49 -6.86 13.94 16.44
C GLY A 49 -8.30 13.51 16.29
N TYR A 50 -9.11 14.23 15.52
CA TYR A 50 -10.50 13.84 15.26
C TYR A 50 -10.60 12.63 14.32
N ALA A 51 -9.70 12.49 13.36
CA ALA A 51 -9.63 11.29 12.52
C ALA A 51 -9.37 10.05 13.38
N ASP A 52 -8.41 10.09 14.31
CA ASP A 52 -8.12 8.97 15.20
C ASP A 52 -9.23 8.73 16.24
N ALA A 53 -9.88 9.77 16.74
CA ALA A 53 -11.06 9.63 17.61
C ALA A 53 -12.23 8.93 16.86
N ALA A 54 -12.45 9.29 15.59
CA ALA A 54 -13.45 8.63 14.77
C ALA A 54 -13.07 7.16 14.46
N ARG A 55 -11.79 6.89 14.18
CA ARG A 55 -11.28 5.52 14.00
C ARG A 55 -11.46 4.67 15.26
N THR A 56 -11.22 5.25 16.45
CA THR A 56 -11.49 4.60 17.74
C THR A 56 -12.94 4.12 17.81
N ALA A 57 -13.90 5.00 17.49
CA ALA A 57 -15.32 4.66 17.51
C ALA A 57 -15.68 3.58 16.47
N LEU A 58 -15.15 3.69 15.25
CA LEU A 58 -15.42 2.75 14.16
C LEU A 58 -14.88 1.35 14.47
N ILE A 59 -13.63 1.24 14.88
CA ILE A 59 -13.01 -0.05 15.22
C ILE A 59 -13.60 -0.61 16.50
N GLY A 60 -13.90 0.24 17.50
CA GLY A 60 -14.63 -0.14 18.72
C GLY A 60 -16.00 -0.73 18.40
N THR A 61 -16.72 -0.16 17.41
CA THR A 61 -18.01 -0.69 16.93
C THR A 61 -17.85 -2.11 16.38
N ILE A 62 -16.81 -2.39 15.60
CA ILE A 62 -16.52 -3.76 15.14
C ILE A 62 -16.22 -4.68 16.34
N GLY A 63 -15.43 -4.21 17.32
CA GLY A 63 -15.12 -4.98 18.53
C GLY A 63 -16.37 -5.37 19.29
N VAL A 64 -17.29 -4.41 19.51
CA VAL A 64 -18.59 -4.66 20.16
C VAL A 64 -19.47 -5.59 19.33
N ALA A 65 -19.57 -5.35 18.02
CA ALA A 65 -20.36 -6.19 17.12
C ALA A 65 -19.84 -7.64 17.10
N ALA A 66 -18.52 -7.83 17.10
CA ALA A 66 -17.89 -9.14 17.17
C ALA A 66 -18.17 -9.84 18.52
N LEU A 67 -18.12 -9.09 19.63
CA LEU A 67 -18.40 -9.61 20.96
C LEU A 67 -19.85 -10.05 21.11
N LEU A 68 -20.80 -9.29 20.55
CA LEU A 68 -22.24 -9.56 20.63
C LEU A 68 -22.75 -10.51 19.54
N GLY A 69 -21.90 -10.95 18.59
CA GLY A 69 -22.31 -11.79 17.48
C GLY A 69 -23.11 -11.05 16.39
N TRP A 70 -23.03 -9.71 16.34
CA TRP A 70 -23.74 -8.85 15.36
C TRP A 70 -22.86 -8.45 14.17
N ALA A 71 -21.61 -8.93 14.15
CA ALA A 71 -20.70 -8.64 13.02
C ALA A 71 -21.30 -9.14 11.71
N SER A 72 -21.25 -8.31 10.68
CA SER A 72 -21.79 -8.62 9.35
C SER A 72 -20.94 -8.00 8.25
N MET A 73 -20.98 -8.56 7.05
CA MET A 73 -20.21 -8.02 5.92
C MET A 73 -20.60 -6.58 5.56
N PRO A 74 -21.88 -6.16 5.55
CA PRO A 74 -22.24 -4.76 5.33
C PRO A 74 -21.62 -3.81 6.35
N LEU A 75 -21.64 -4.17 7.65
CA LEU A 75 -21.01 -3.38 8.70
C LEU A 75 -19.49 -3.24 8.44
N LEU A 76 -18.81 -4.33 8.10
CA LEU A 76 -17.40 -4.32 7.78
C LEU A 76 -17.11 -3.41 6.59
N TYR A 77 -17.87 -3.48 5.49
CA TYR A 77 -17.67 -2.62 4.33
C TYR A 77 -17.79 -1.14 4.68
N VAL A 78 -18.83 -0.76 5.41
CA VAL A 78 -19.03 0.64 5.81
C VAL A 78 -17.89 1.12 6.71
N VAL A 79 -17.53 0.33 7.73
CA VAL A 79 -16.47 0.72 8.67
C VAL A 79 -15.11 0.80 7.96
N PHE A 80 -14.73 -0.19 7.14
CA PHE A 80 -13.44 -0.17 6.45
C PHE A 80 -13.36 0.90 5.37
N PHE A 81 -14.46 1.23 4.70
CA PHE A 81 -14.53 2.38 3.79
C PHE A 81 -14.30 3.71 4.53
N LEU A 82 -14.97 3.89 5.69
CA LEU A 82 -14.78 5.08 6.52
C LEU A 82 -13.36 5.14 7.12
N MET A 83 -12.82 4.00 7.54
CA MET A 83 -11.43 3.89 8.00
C MET A 83 -10.44 4.35 6.91
N GLY A 84 -10.57 3.84 5.68
CA GLY A 84 -9.74 4.29 4.55
C GLY A 84 -9.89 5.79 4.24
N THR A 85 -11.11 6.33 4.38
CA THR A 85 -11.36 7.77 4.20
C THR A 85 -10.65 8.61 5.27
N LEU A 86 -10.74 8.20 6.54
CA LEU A 86 -10.05 8.87 7.65
C LEU A 86 -8.53 8.72 7.54
N GLU A 87 -8.06 7.60 6.99
CA GLU A 87 -6.64 7.35 6.73
C GLU A 87 -6.07 8.33 5.70
N THR A 88 -6.80 8.62 4.62
CA THR A 88 -6.36 9.63 3.64
C THR A 88 -6.24 11.03 4.25
N LEU A 89 -7.15 11.40 5.15
CA LEU A 89 -7.11 12.67 5.88
C LEU A 89 -5.93 12.73 6.85
N PHE A 90 -5.76 11.67 7.65
CA PHE A 90 -4.69 11.56 8.63
C PHE A 90 -3.31 11.61 7.96
N ASP A 91 -3.09 10.85 6.90
CA ASP A 91 -1.81 10.78 6.20
C ASP A 91 -1.39 12.12 5.62
N ASN A 92 -2.30 12.83 4.95
CA ASN A 92 -2.02 14.16 4.41
C ASN A 92 -1.68 15.15 5.53
N ALA A 93 -2.42 15.12 6.65
CA ALA A 93 -2.17 15.99 7.79
C ALA A 93 -0.85 15.65 8.51
N SER A 94 -0.53 14.35 8.66
CA SER A 94 0.68 13.88 9.33
C SER A 94 1.94 14.28 8.57
N GLN A 95 1.95 14.15 7.25
CA GLN A 95 3.07 14.59 6.41
C GLN A 95 3.25 16.11 6.48
N ALA A 96 2.16 16.86 6.54
CA ALA A 96 2.19 18.32 6.58
C ALA A 96 2.54 18.91 7.96
N ILE A 97 2.33 18.19 9.08
CA ILE A 97 2.62 18.69 10.42
C ILE A 97 4.10 18.50 10.83
N ILE A 98 4.79 17.47 10.31
CA ILE A 98 6.16 17.12 10.69
C ILE A 98 7.13 18.31 10.60
N PRO A 99 7.15 19.12 9.50
CA PRO A 99 8.03 20.27 9.40
C PRO A 99 7.75 21.39 10.42
N ALA A 100 6.55 21.41 11.01
CA ALA A 100 6.20 22.35 12.07
C ALA A 100 6.60 21.87 13.48
N LEU A 101 6.83 20.55 13.64
CA LEU A 101 7.21 19.94 14.92
C LEU A 101 8.72 19.79 15.10
N VAL A 102 9.48 19.71 14.00
CA VAL A 102 10.91 19.38 14.04
C VAL A 102 11.69 20.41 13.25
N ALA A 103 12.86 20.83 13.79
CA ALA A 103 13.79 21.71 13.09
C ALA A 103 14.25 21.07 11.76
N ARG A 104 14.51 21.90 10.75
CA ARG A 104 14.84 21.45 9.38
C ARG A 104 16.01 20.49 9.30
N ASP A 105 17.03 20.69 10.14
CA ASP A 105 18.21 19.85 10.26
C ASP A 105 17.94 18.44 10.84
N ARG A 106 16.74 18.23 11.41
CA ARG A 106 16.33 16.95 12.04
C ARG A 106 15.20 16.24 11.27
N LEU A 107 14.71 16.79 10.18
CA LEU A 107 13.59 16.24 9.41
C LEU A 107 13.88 14.82 8.88
N GLU A 108 15.06 14.60 8.32
CA GLU A 108 15.48 13.27 7.84
C GLU A 108 15.45 12.21 8.95
N ARG A 109 15.98 12.58 10.13
CA ARG A 109 16.00 11.70 11.28
C ARG A 109 14.59 11.41 11.83
N ALA A 110 13.71 12.41 11.83
CA ALA A 110 12.32 12.26 12.25
C ALA A 110 11.57 11.31 11.30
N ASN A 111 11.66 11.56 9.99
CA ASN A 111 11.03 10.73 8.97
C ASN A 111 11.54 9.29 8.99
N SER A 112 12.86 9.07 9.13
CA SER A 112 13.44 7.74 9.24
C SER A 112 12.91 6.97 10.46
N ARG A 113 12.76 7.64 11.62
CA ARG A 113 12.21 7.00 12.82
C ARG A 113 10.73 6.65 12.68
N LEU A 114 9.94 7.55 12.07
CA LEU A 114 8.51 7.30 11.81
C LEU A 114 8.36 6.10 10.86
N TYR A 115 9.12 6.09 9.77
CA TYR A 115 9.09 4.99 8.79
C TYR A 115 9.53 3.66 9.41
N ALA A 116 10.60 3.67 10.23
CA ALA A 116 11.03 2.47 10.94
C ALA A 116 9.97 1.97 11.93
N ALA A 117 9.32 2.87 12.68
CA ALA A 117 8.23 2.52 13.59
C ALA A 117 7.04 1.93 12.83
N GLU A 118 6.69 2.50 11.68
CA GLU A 118 5.63 2.01 10.81
C GLU A 118 5.92 0.60 10.29
N ILE A 119 7.12 0.33 9.78
CA ILE A 119 7.51 -1.01 9.32
C ILE A 119 7.43 -2.02 10.46
N VAL A 120 8.02 -1.70 11.62
CA VAL A 120 8.02 -2.62 12.75
C VAL A 120 6.60 -2.89 13.24
N SER A 121 5.78 -1.85 13.39
CA SER A 121 4.42 -2.01 13.94
C SER A 121 3.47 -2.66 12.93
N ASN A 122 3.45 -2.19 11.67
CA ASN A 122 2.42 -2.59 10.70
C ASN A 122 2.79 -3.84 9.90
N GLN A 123 4.09 -4.08 9.68
CA GLN A 123 4.51 -5.16 8.80
C GLN A 123 5.17 -6.33 9.53
N LEU A 124 5.92 -6.07 10.62
CA LEU A 124 6.63 -7.13 11.34
C LEU A 124 5.86 -7.64 12.57
N ALA A 125 5.51 -6.75 13.49
CA ALA A 125 4.88 -7.14 14.76
C ALA A 125 3.33 -7.24 14.65
N GLY A 126 2.70 -6.32 13.94
CA GLY A 126 1.25 -6.22 13.84
C GLY A 126 0.56 -7.48 13.31
N PRO A 127 0.99 -8.08 12.18
CA PRO A 127 0.32 -9.24 11.62
C PRO A 127 0.36 -10.49 12.54
N PRO A 128 1.49 -10.95 13.10
CA PRO A 128 1.50 -12.10 14.01
C PRO A 128 0.73 -11.83 15.30
N LEU A 129 0.90 -10.63 15.89
CA LEU A 129 0.17 -10.25 17.11
C LEU A 129 -1.33 -10.17 16.86
N GLY A 130 -1.76 -9.55 15.78
CA GLY A 130 -3.16 -9.46 15.40
C GLY A 130 -3.79 -10.84 15.17
N GLY A 131 -3.07 -11.74 14.49
CA GLY A 131 -3.49 -13.11 14.28
C GLY A 131 -3.54 -13.94 15.57
N PHE A 132 -2.57 -13.78 16.45
CA PHE A 132 -2.55 -14.41 17.78
C PHE A 132 -3.72 -13.93 18.65
N LEU A 133 -3.90 -12.63 18.76
CA LEU A 133 -4.99 -12.03 19.55
C LEU A 133 -6.37 -12.42 19.01
N PHE A 134 -6.52 -12.49 17.69
CA PHE A 134 -7.75 -12.97 17.06
C PHE A 134 -8.05 -14.43 17.44
N GLY A 135 -7.00 -15.27 17.53
CA GLY A 135 -7.13 -16.66 17.98
C GLY A 135 -7.51 -16.79 19.45
N LEU A 136 -7.18 -15.82 20.32
CA LEU A 136 -7.61 -15.81 21.71
C LEU A 136 -9.10 -15.44 21.84
N ALA A 137 -9.50 -14.35 21.21
CA ALA A 137 -10.89 -13.95 21.07
C ALA A 137 -11.04 -12.93 19.92
N VAL A 138 -12.06 -13.10 19.10
CA VAL A 138 -12.30 -12.33 17.86
C VAL A 138 -12.33 -10.81 18.11
N ALA A 139 -12.88 -10.37 19.25
CA ALA A 139 -13.04 -8.96 19.59
C ALA A 139 -11.75 -8.29 20.10
N VAL A 140 -10.80 -9.05 20.67
CA VAL A 140 -9.62 -8.51 21.36
C VAL A 140 -8.76 -7.63 20.48
N PRO A 141 -8.36 -8.01 19.23
CA PRO A 141 -7.53 -7.16 18.39
C PRO A 141 -8.22 -5.83 18.05
N PHE A 142 -9.55 -5.81 17.90
CA PHE A 142 -10.29 -4.58 17.62
C PHE A 142 -10.32 -3.62 18.80
N PHE A 143 -10.49 -4.12 20.02
CA PHE A 143 -10.44 -3.26 21.22
C PHE A 143 -9.03 -2.75 21.48
N LEU A 144 -8.00 -3.57 21.26
CA LEU A 144 -6.62 -3.12 21.39
C LEU A 144 -6.31 -2.01 20.37
N ASP A 145 -6.71 -2.20 19.12
CA ASP A 145 -6.51 -1.23 18.03
C ASP A 145 -7.28 0.06 18.31
N ALA A 146 -8.55 -0.03 18.75
CA ALA A 146 -9.33 1.13 19.21
C ALA A 146 -8.62 1.88 20.35
N GLY A 147 -8.03 1.15 21.30
CA GLY A 147 -7.26 1.74 22.42
C GLY A 147 -6.00 2.47 21.92
N THR A 148 -5.31 1.93 20.92
CA THR A 148 -4.14 2.61 20.34
C THR A 148 -4.52 3.88 19.59
N TYR A 149 -5.63 3.89 18.83
CA TYR A 149 -6.16 5.10 18.19
C TYR A 149 -6.63 6.14 19.22
N ALA A 150 -7.28 5.71 20.31
CA ALA A 150 -7.70 6.62 21.38
C ALA A 150 -6.48 7.28 22.06
N ALA A 151 -5.44 6.51 22.33
CA ALA A 151 -4.18 7.02 22.89
C ALA A 151 -3.49 7.99 21.92
N ALA A 152 -3.43 7.66 20.62
CA ALA A 152 -2.88 8.53 19.59
C ALA A 152 -3.67 9.83 19.48
N ALA A 153 -5.01 9.78 19.43
CA ALA A 153 -5.88 10.95 19.42
C ALA A 153 -5.62 11.87 20.63
N ALA A 154 -5.55 11.29 21.83
CA ALA A 154 -5.28 12.04 23.05
C ALA A 154 -3.89 12.73 23.02
N LEU A 155 -2.85 12.00 22.60
CA LEU A 155 -1.49 12.54 22.50
C LEU A 155 -1.39 13.65 21.44
N ILE A 156 -2.02 13.47 20.28
CA ILE A 156 -2.02 14.47 19.19
C ILE A 156 -2.78 15.73 19.63
N LEU A 157 -3.98 15.58 20.23
CA LEU A 157 -4.77 16.72 20.70
C LEU A 157 -4.09 17.46 21.87
N ALA A 158 -3.26 16.77 22.65
CA ALA A 158 -2.47 17.38 23.73
C ALA A 158 -1.26 18.18 23.24
N LEU A 159 -0.87 18.08 21.96
CA LEU A 159 0.21 18.89 21.38
C LEU A 159 -0.12 20.37 21.52
N ARG A 160 0.85 21.16 22.00
CA ARG A 160 0.71 22.61 22.14
C ARG A 160 1.33 23.29 20.94
N GLY A 161 0.63 24.27 20.36
CA GLY A 161 1.09 25.06 19.22
C GLY A 161 -0.05 25.38 18.24
N GLU A 162 0.24 26.25 17.31
CA GLU A 162 -0.60 26.57 16.15
C GLU A 162 -0.11 25.77 14.95
N PHE A 163 -0.96 24.86 14.44
CA PHE A 163 -0.64 24.00 13.31
C PHE A 163 -1.52 24.30 12.09
N ARG A 164 -2.14 25.48 12.10
CA ARG A 164 -2.93 25.95 10.97
C ARG A 164 -1.99 26.43 9.86
N PRO A 165 -2.18 26.01 8.60
CA PRO A 165 -1.37 26.48 7.49
C PRO A 165 -1.45 27.99 7.33
N LYS A 166 -0.31 28.67 7.18
CA LYS A 166 -0.27 30.07 6.74
C LYS A 166 -0.38 30.04 5.21
N ARG A 167 -1.52 30.43 4.69
CA ARG A 167 -1.75 30.50 3.24
C ARG A 167 -1.01 31.73 2.69
N PRO A 168 -0.16 31.60 1.66
CA PRO A 168 0.30 32.74 0.90
C PRO A 168 -0.90 33.39 0.19
N GLU A 169 -1.07 34.71 0.29
CA GLU A 169 -2.17 35.45 -0.34
C GLU A 169 -2.15 35.36 -1.88
N ASP A 170 -1.00 35.04 -2.48
CA ASP A 170 -0.76 34.99 -3.92
C ASP A 170 -0.63 33.58 -4.52
N ALA A 171 -1.16 32.55 -3.89
CA ALA A 171 -1.10 31.22 -4.47
C ALA A 171 -1.94 31.14 -5.78
N PRO A 172 -1.33 30.78 -6.93
CA PRO A 172 -2.04 30.72 -8.20
C PRO A 172 -3.21 29.74 -8.10
N SER A 173 -4.37 30.17 -8.59
CA SER A 173 -5.63 29.40 -8.57
C SER A 173 -5.68 28.40 -9.74
N THR A 174 -4.68 27.52 -9.86
CA THR A 174 -4.78 26.40 -10.80
C THR A 174 -5.79 25.39 -10.27
N THR A 175 -6.66 24.91 -11.15
CA THR A 175 -7.60 23.85 -10.77
C THR A 175 -6.85 22.53 -10.69
N LEU A 176 -7.11 21.71 -9.65
CA LEU A 176 -6.51 20.39 -9.47
C LEU A 176 -6.64 19.50 -10.74
N VAL A 177 -7.74 19.65 -11.47
CA VAL A 177 -7.97 18.93 -12.75
C VAL A 177 -6.96 19.36 -13.82
N ALA A 178 -6.62 20.65 -13.88
CA ALA A 178 -5.62 21.15 -14.82
C ALA A 178 -4.21 20.63 -14.48
N GLU A 179 -3.85 20.60 -13.19
CA GLU A 179 -2.57 20.07 -12.71
C GLU A 179 -2.42 18.56 -12.99
N ILE A 180 -3.48 17.76 -12.73
CA ILE A 180 -3.49 16.35 -13.08
C ILE A 180 -3.39 16.18 -14.60
N GLY A 181 -4.11 16.99 -15.38
CA GLY A 181 -4.06 16.96 -16.84
C GLY A 181 -2.65 17.25 -17.40
N GLU A 182 -1.94 18.19 -16.80
CA GLU A 182 -0.56 18.52 -17.16
C GLU A 182 0.41 17.38 -16.80
N GLY A 183 0.33 16.87 -15.57
CA GLY A 183 1.12 15.71 -15.15
C GLY A 183 0.87 14.48 -16.02
N LEU A 184 -0.40 14.22 -16.39
CA LEU A 184 -0.77 13.13 -17.29
C LEU A 184 -0.19 13.32 -18.70
N ARG A 185 -0.31 14.53 -19.26
CA ARG A 185 0.23 14.84 -20.59
C ARG A 185 1.74 14.66 -20.63
N TRP A 186 2.44 15.15 -19.62
CA TRP A 186 3.88 14.99 -19.51
C TRP A 186 4.27 13.51 -19.41
N LEU A 187 3.65 12.76 -18.49
CA LEU A 187 3.89 11.32 -18.31
C LEU A 187 3.63 10.54 -19.61
N TRP A 188 2.57 10.89 -20.35
CA TRP A 188 2.23 10.19 -21.59
C TRP A 188 3.25 10.43 -22.70
N ASN A 189 3.88 11.58 -22.72
CA ASN A 189 4.91 11.93 -23.71
C ASN A 189 6.29 11.34 -23.37
N HIS A 190 6.52 10.88 -22.14
CA HIS A 190 7.80 10.29 -21.73
C HIS A 190 7.71 8.76 -21.70
N GLY A 191 8.15 8.12 -22.79
CA GLY A 191 7.96 6.70 -23.06
C GLY A 191 8.37 5.77 -21.92
N LEU A 192 9.54 5.96 -21.29
CA LEU A 192 10.02 5.10 -20.22
C LEU A 192 9.23 5.32 -18.91
N ILE A 193 8.96 6.59 -18.52
CA ILE A 193 8.16 6.91 -17.32
C ILE A 193 6.75 6.37 -17.47
N ARG A 194 6.12 6.51 -18.62
CA ARG A 194 4.82 5.93 -18.94
C ARG A 194 4.82 4.42 -18.77
N THR A 195 5.83 3.75 -19.33
CA THR A 195 5.97 2.29 -19.23
C THR A 195 6.07 1.86 -17.77
N LEU A 196 6.93 2.51 -16.97
CA LEU A 196 7.08 2.21 -15.55
C LEU A 196 5.80 2.50 -14.74
N ALA A 197 5.03 3.53 -15.10
CA ALA A 197 3.76 3.86 -14.46
C ALA A 197 2.69 2.79 -14.75
N ILE A 198 2.60 2.32 -15.99
CA ILE A 198 1.71 1.22 -16.38
C ILE A 198 2.13 -0.08 -15.68
N MET A 199 3.43 -0.38 -15.67
CA MET A 199 3.96 -1.55 -14.95
C MET A 199 3.62 -1.51 -13.47
N LEU A 200 3.71 -0.34 -12.79
CA LEU A 200 3.28 -0.19 -11.40
C LEU A 200 1.80 -0.48 -11.22
N GLY A 201 0.94 0.07 -12.08
CA GLY A 201 -0.51 -0.18 -12.02
C GLY A 201 -0.86 -1.65 -12.17
N VAL A 202 -0.24 -2.34 -13.15
CA VAL A 202 -0.43 -3.78 -13.38
C VAL A 202 0.13 -4.60 -12.22
N PHE A 203 1.31 -4.27 -11.71
CA PHE A 203 1.93 -4.96 -10.57
C PHE A 203 1.05 -4.84 -9.33
N ASN A 204 0.58 -3.64 -9.02
CA ASN A 204 -0.32 -3.39 -7.88
C ASN A 204 -1.68 -4.09 -8.06
N MET A 205 -2.21 -4.16 -9.29
CA MET A 205 -3.45 -4.90 -9.57
C MET A 205 -3.27 -6.40 -9.31
N THR A 206 -2.20 -7.00 -9.80
CA THR A 206 -1.91 -8.43 -9.58
C THR A 206 -1.64 -8.74 -8.12
N PHE A 207 -0.88 -7.87 -7.44
CA PHE A 207 -0.64 -7.97 -5.99
C PHE A 207 -1.96 -7.93 -5.21
N ALA A 208 -2.81 -6.93 -5.46
CA ALA A 208 -4.07 -6.80 -4.74
C ALA A 208 -5.07 -7.92 -5.05
N ALA A 209 -5.01 -8.50 -6.26
CA ALA A 209 -5.85 -9.65 -6.61
C ALA A 209 -5.51 -10.88 -5.76
N THR A 210 -4.24 -11.12 -5.48
CA THR A 210 -3.80 -12.23 -4.63
C THR A 210 -3.97 -11.92 -3.14
N ASP A 211 -3.62 -10.70 -2.71
CA ASP A 211 -3.69 -10.26 -1.31
C ASP A 211 -5.13 -10.25 -0.75
N ALA A 212 -6.10 -9.82 -1.56
CA ALA A 212 -7.51 -9.72 -1.15
C ALA A 212 -8.14 -11.06 -0.73
N ILE A 213 -7.64 -12.17 -1.27
CA ILE A 213 -8.14 -13.53 -0.95
C ILE A 213 -7.12 -14.34 -0.15
N LEU A 214 -5.96 -13.78 0.19
CA LEU A 214 -4.85 -14.49 0.81
C LEU A 214 -5.25 -15.13 2.14
N VAL A 215 -6.17 -14.51 2.90
CA VAL A 215 -6.68 -15.06 4.15
C VAL A 215 -7.42 -16.37 3.93
N LEU A 216 -8.25 -16.47 2.88
CA LEU A 216 -8.96 -17.71 2.55
C LEU A 216 -7.99 -18.78 2.03
N PHE A 217 -7.06 -18.40 1.16
CA PHE A 217 -6.01 -19.29 0.68
C PHE A 217 -5.16 -19.83 1.83
N ALA A 218 -4.76 -18.98 2.77
CA ALA A 218 -3.99 -19.40 3.95
C ALA A 218 -4.77 -20.39 4.83
N GLN A 219 -6.07 -20.18 5.02
CA GLN A 219 -6.89 -21.06 5.87
C GLN A 219 -7.30 -22.35 5.16
N ASP A 220 -7.79 -22.26 3.93
CA ASP A 220 -8.47 -23.37 3.25
C ASP A 220 -7.51 -24.24 2.42
N VAL A 221 -6.38 -23.68 1.94
CA VAL A 221 -5.36 -24.40 1.16
C VAL A 221 -4.12 -24.73 1.99
N LEU A 222 -3.61 -23.76 2.77
CA LEU A 222 -2.40 -23.97 3.57
C LEU A 222 -2.69 -24.50 4.98
N GLY A 223 -3.96 -24.57 5.42
CA GLY A 223 -4.36 -25.04 6.74
C GLY A 223 -3.90 -24.15 7.90
N LEU A 224 -3.65 -22.85 7.65
CA LEU A 224 -3.12 -21.92 8.64
C LEU A 224 -4.25 -21.30 9.47
N GLY A 225 -4.07 -21.28 10.79
CA GLY A 225 -4.87 -20.43 11.68
C GLY A 225 -4.48 -18.96 11.62
N GLY A 226 -5.14 -18.11 12.42
CA GLY A 226 -4.92 -16.67 12.43
C GLY A 226 -3.46 -16.27 12.69
N PHE A 227 -2.77 -16.92 13.64
CA PHE A 227 -1.35 -16.69 13.90
C PHE A 227 -0.48 -17.08 12.71
N GLY A 228 -0.71 -18.25 12.11
CA GLY A 228 0.03 -18.71 10.93
C GLY A 228 -0.13 -17.77 9.73
N TYR A 229 -1.34 -17.26 9.50
CA TYR A 229 -1.58 -16.22 8.49
C TYR A 229 -0.80 -14.93 8.80
N GLY A 230 -0.75 -14.51 10.08
CA GLY A 230 0.05 -13.36 10.50
C GLY A 230 1.54 -13.55 10.23
N VAL A 231 2.07 -14.74 10.55
CA VAL A 231 3.47 -15.11 10.25
C VAL A 231 3.72 -15.13 8.74
N LEU A 232 2.76 -15.61 7.94
CA LEU A 232 2.86 -15.59 6.48
C LEU A 232 3.03 -14.17 5.94
N LEU A 233 2.29 -13.20 6.45
CA LEU A 233 2.40 -11.79 6.04
C LEU A 233 3.76 -11.17 6.41
N THR A 234 4.38 -11.59 7.53
CA THR A 234 5.70 -11.04 7.91
C THR A 234 6.82 -11.47 6.98
N SER A 235 6.67 -12.54 6.22
CA SER A 235 7.69 -12.98 5.26
C SER A 235 8.02 -11.89 4.23
N MET A 236 7.00 -11.20 3.72
CA MET A 236 7.20 -10.08 2.80
C MET A 236 7.92 -8.90 3.45
N ALA A 237 7.63 -8.59 4.72
CA ALA A 237 8.30 -7.53 5.46
C ALA A 237 9.78 -7.86 5.71
N VAL A 238 10.09 -9.11 6.08
CA VAL A 238 11.47 -9.59 6.23
C VAL A 238 12.20 -9.54 4.89
N GLY A 239 11.55 -9.99 3.81
CA GLY A 239 12.07 -9.86 2.46
C GLY A 239 12.34 -8.41 2.07
N GLY A 240 11.41 -7.49 2.39
CA GLY A 240 11.57 -6.06 2.15
C GLY A 240 12.77 -5.46 2.88
N LEU A 241 13.00 -5.87 4.14
CA LEU A 241 14.18 -5.47 4.90
C LEU A 241 15.49 -5.97 4.23
N ILE A 242 15.53 -7.23 3.79
CA ILE A 242 16.66 -7.76 3.04
C ILE A 242 16.86 -6.98 1.73
N GLY A 243 15.76 -6.71 1.01
CA GLY A 243 15.77 -5.92 -0.22
C GLY A 243 16.35 -4.52 -0.02
N SER A 244 15.97 -3.82 1.06
CA SER A 244 16.48 -2.49 1.34
C SER A 244 17.99 -2.47 1.65
N LEU A 245 18.52 -3.52 2.29
CA LEU A 245 19.93 -3.66 2.62
C LEU A 245 20.80 -4.13 1.43
N THR A 246 20.18 -4.69 0.41
CA THR A 246 20.86 -5.30 -0.74
C THR A 246 20.62 -4.60 -2.07
N ALA A 247 19.67 -3.66 -2.14
CA ALA A 247 19.26 -2.98 -3.37
C ALA A 247 20.44 -2.39 -4.13
N ASP A 248 21.30 -1.61 -3.46
CA ASP A 248 22.46 -0.97 -4.09
C ASP A 248 23.41 -1.99 -4.71
N LYS A 249 23.68 -3.11 -4.03
CA LYS A 249 24.54 -4.18 -4.52
C LYS A 249 23.93 -4.91 -5.72
N ILE A 250 22.61 -5.18 -5.67
CA ILE A 250 21.89 -5.82 -6.78
C ILE A 250 21.92 -4.91 -8.01
N VAL A 251 21.64 -3.63 -7.83
CA VAL A 251 21.65 -2.64 -8.92
C VAL A 251 23.06 -2.44 -9.47
N ALA A 252 24.08 -2.38 -8.64
CA ALA A 252 25.46 -2.28 -9.08
C ALA A 252 25.93 -3.48 -9.92
N TRP A 253 25.42 -4.68 -9.60
CA TRP A 253 25.79 -5.92 -10.31
C TRP A 253 25.00 -6.12 -11.60
N LEU A 254 23.69 -5.94 -11.60
CA LEU A 254 22.80 -6.22 -12.74
C LEU A 254 22.51 -4.98 -13.61
N GLY A 255 22.62 -3.78 -13.04
CA GLY A 255 22.09 -2.53 -13.58
C GLY A 255 20.59 -2.36 -13.34
N SER A 256 20.12 -1.10 -13.38
CA SER A 256 18.73 -0.76 -13.01
C SER A 256 17.69 -1.43 -13.92
N GLY A 257 17.89 -1.44 -15.23
CA GLY A 257 16.91 -1.99 -16.17
C GLY A 257 16.76 -3.50 -16.04
N ARG A 258 17.87 -4.25 -15.96
CA ARG A 258 17.83 -5.72 -15.75
C ARG A 258 17.25 -6.07 -14.38
N THR A 259 17.52 -5.28 -13.35
CA THR A 259 16.97 -5.50 -12.01
C THR A 259 15.45 -5.32 -12.00
N LEU A 260 14.92 -4.31 -12.69
CA LEU A 260 13.49 -4.12 -12.85
C LEU A 260 12.83 -5.34 -13.53
N GLN A 261 13.43 -5.82 -14.63
CA GLN A 261 12.92 -6.99 -15.34
C GLN A 261 13.02 -8.28 -14.50
N ALA A 262 14.15 -8.48 -13.81
CA ALA A 262 14.31 -9.62 -12.91
C ALA A 262 13.26 -9.62 -11.80
N SER A 263 12.93 -8.45 -11.23
CA SER A 263 11.88 -8.31 -10.21
C SER A 263 10.51 -8.77 -10.72
N VAL A 264 10.15 -8.41 -11.95
CA VAL A 264 8.89 -8.84 -12.58
C VAL A 264 8.88 -10.35 -12.81
N LEU A 265 9.96 -10.88 -13.38
CA LEU A 265 10.08 -12.31 -13.69
C LEU A 265 10.06 -13.15 -12.42
N ILE A 266 10.83 -12.77 -11.40
CA ILE A 266 10.84 -13.47 -10.10
C ILE A 266 9.45 -13.45 -9.48
N SER A 267 8.73 -12.32 -9.52
CA SER A 267 7.36 -12.24 -9.01
C SER A 267 6.41 -13.17 -9.77
N ALA A 268 6.51 -13.26 -11.10
CA ALA A 268 5.72 -14.20 -11.89
C ALA A 268 6.00 -15.65 -11.51
N LEU A 269 7.28 -16.02 -11.36
CA LEU A 269 7.70 -17.37 -10.97
C LEU A 269 7.23 -17.71 -9.55
N VAL A 270 7.37 -16.79 -8.61
CA VAL A 270 6.90 -16.96 -7.22
C VAL A 270 5.41 -17.21 -7.18
N LEU A 271 4.62 -16.40 -7.89
CA LEU A 271 3.15 -16.61 -7.91
C LEU A 271 2.75 -17.92 -8.59
N THR A 272 3.52 -18.38 -9.58
CA THR A 272 3.36 -19.72 -10.14
C THR A 272 3.62 -20.80 -9.10
N VAL A 273 4.70 -20.68 -8.31
CA VAL A 273 5.00 -21.63 -7.23
C VAL A 273 3.89 -21.63 -6.17
N VAL A 274 3.39 -20.45 -5.78
CA VAL A 274 2.28 -20.33 -4.83
C VAL A 274 1.01 -21.01 -5.35
N ALA A 275 0.70 -20.84 -6.64
CA ALA A 275 -0.50 -21.42 -7.25
C ALA A 275 -0.50 -22.96 -7.25
N PHE A 276 0.68 -23.61 -7.22
CA PHE A 276 0.81 -25.07 -7.13
C PHE A 276 1.03 -25.58 -5.70
N SER A 277 1.36 -24.70 -4.75
CA SER A 277 1.84 -25.13 -3.43
C SER A 277 0.70 -25.20 -2.41
N GLU A 278 0.67 -26.31 -1.68
CA GLU A 278 -0.14 -26.50 -0.47
C GLU A 278 0.73 -26.39 0.81
N SER A 279 2.02 -26.11 0.65
CA SER A 279 2.96 -26.00 1.78
C SER A 279 3.12 -24.57 2.26
N ALA A 280 2.71 -24.28 3.49
CA ALA A 280 2.89 -23.00 4.12
C ALA A 280 4.38 -22.55 4.17
N VAL A 281 5.31 -23.49 4.37
CA VAL A 281 6.75 -23.21 4.41
C VAL A 281 7.26 -22.74 3.06
N VAL A 282 6.85 -23.41 1.98
CA VAL A 282 7.20 -23.01 0.61
C VAL A 282 6.66 -21.62 0.31
N VAL A 283 5.38 -21.38 0.59
CA VAL A 283 4.75 -20.07 0.34
C VAL A 283 5.43 -18.99 1.16
N TRP A 284 5.76 -19.24 2.42
CA TRP A 284 6.50 -18.30 3.27
C TRP A 284 7.86 -17.97 2.67
N ALA A 285 8.63 -18.97 2.25
CA ALA A 285 9.96 -18.80 1.68
C ALA A 285 9.93 -18.00 0.37
N VAL A 286 8.97 -18.26 -0.52
CA VAL A 286 8.89 -17.53 -1.79
C VAL A 286 8.32 -16.10 -1.61
N PHE A 287 7.51 -15.84 -0.60
CA PHE A 287 7.04 -14.49 -0.27
C PHE A 287 8.17 -13.58 0.24
N LEU A 288 9.22 -14.14 0.84
CA LEU A 288 10.46 -13.40 1.09
C LEU A 288 11.02 -12.79 -0.21
N LEU A 289 11.06 -13.56 -1.29
CA LEU A 289 11.54 -13.08 -2.59
C LEU A 289 10.65 -11.95 -3.14
N VAL A 290 9.33 -12.04 -2.97
CA VAL A 290 8.41 -10.96 -3.34
C VAL A 290 8.75 -9.69 -2.57
N GLY A 291 8.95 -9.79 -1.25
CA GLY A 291 9.34 -8.64 -0.42
C GLY A 291 10.63 -7.98 -0.91
N ILE A 292 11.66 -8.76 -1.23
CA ILE A 292 12.92 -8.25 -1.81
C ILE A 292 12.65 -7.52 -3.12
N THR A 293 11.95 -8.15 -4.06
CA THR A 293 11.72 -7.59 -5.40
C THR A 293 10.90 -6.31 -5.35
N VAL A 294 9.88 -6.22 -4.49
CA VAL A 294 9.03 -5.03 -4.31
C VAL A 294 9.86 -3.84 -3.83
N VAL A 295 10.70 -4.03 -2.82
CA VAL A 295 11.53 -2.93 -2.29
C VAL A 295 12.59 -2.50 -3.29
N VAL A 296 13.29 -3.44 -3.92
CA VAL A 296 14.30 -3.13 -4.95
C VAL A 296 13.65 -2.39 -6.13
N TRP A 297 12.47 -2.81 -6.58
CA TRP A 297 11.68 -2.10 -7.58
C TRP A 297 11.39 -0.66 -7.17
N ASN A 298 10.89 -0.45 -5.94
CA ASN A 298 10.56 0.89 -5.42
C ASN A 298 11.80 1.79 -5.38
N VAL A 299 12.92 1.31 -4.87
CA VAL A 299 14.18 2.08 -4.81
C VAL A 299 14.57 2.57 -6.20
N ILE A 300 14.57 1.70 -7.20
CA ILE A 300 14.96 2.06 -8.57
C ILE A 300 13.97 3.07 -9.17
N THR A 301 12.67 2.78 -9.11
CA THR A 301 11.66 3.60 -9.78
C THR A 301 11.46 4.96 -9.13
N VAL A 302 11.60 5.07 -7.81
CA VAL A 302 11.57 6.36 -7.11
C VAL A 302 12.79 7.20 -7.47
N SER A 303 14.01 6.64 -7.35
CA SER A 303 15.26 7.34 -7.71
C SER A 303 15.27 7.76 -9.18
N PHE A 304 14.75 6.90 -10.06
CA PHE A 304 14.67 7.22 -11.49
C PHE A 304 13.74 8.40 -11.78
N ARG A 305 12.56 8.43 -11.16
CA ARG A 305 11.64 9.57 -11.30
C ARG A 305 12.22 10.87 -10.76
N GLN A 306 12.91 10.81 -9.62
CA GLN A 306 13.57 11.99 -9.03
C GLN A 306 14.70 12.54 -9.93
N ALA A 307 15.35 11.69 -10.71
CA ALA A 307 16.41 12.10 -11.62
C ALA A 307 15.91 12.62 -12.98
N VAL A 308 14.73 12.17 -13.46
CA VAL A 308 14.27 12.44 -14.83
C VAL A 308 13.14 13.48 -14.89
N VAL A 309 12.30 13.57 -13.84
CA VAL A 309 11.15 14.48 -13.84
C VAL A 309 11.60 15.86 -13.36
N PRO A 310 11.38 16.96 -14.13
CA PRO A 310 11.68 18.31 -13.73
C PRO A 310 11.01 18.69 -12.40
N GLU A 311 11.71 19.49 -11.57
CA GLU A 311 11.25 19.82 -10.21
C GLU A 311 9.89 20.53 -10.19
N ASP A 312 9.63 21.42 -11.16
CA ASP A 312 8.42 22.23 -11.27
C ASP A 312 7.14 21.42 -11.53
N ILE A 313 7.25 20.25 -12.17
CA ILE A 313 6.13 19.36 -12.47
C ILE A 313 6.17 18.02 -11.69
N PHE A 314 7.23 17.79 -10.88
CA PHE A 314 7.42 16.53 -10.16
C PHE A 314 6.20 16.12 -9.34
N GLY A 315 5.60 17.05 -8.61
CA GLY A 315 4.41 16.81 -7.80
C GLY A 315 3.20 16.34 -8.64
N ARG A 316 2.99 16.95 -9.81
CA ARG A 316 1.88 16.62 -10.74
C ARG A 316 2.07 15.24 -11.36
N VAL A 317 3.26 14.94 -11.84
CA VAL A 317 3.61 13.62 -12.40
C VAL A 317 3.51 12.52 -11.34
N ASN A 318 4.02 12.78 -10.13
CA ASN A 318 3.96 11.82 -9.02
C ASN A 318 2.51 11.53 -8.57
N SER A 319 1.63 12.54 -8.63
CA SER A 319 0.20 12.36 -8.33
C SER A 319 -0.47 11.42 -9.33
N VAL A 320 -0.18 11.56 -10.62
CA VAL A 320 -0.68 10.64 -11.66
C VAL A 320 -0.12 9.23 -11.47
N TYR A 321 1.16 9.12 -11.17
CA TYR A 321 1.82 7.84 -10.90
C TYR A 321 1.18 7.11 -9.71
N ARG A 322 0.89 7.84 -8.63
CA ARG A 322 0.17 7.31 -7.46
C ARG A 322 -1.28 6.91 -7.80
N LEU A 323 -1.98 7.69 -8.61
CA LEU A 323 -3.34 7.39 -9.06
C LEU A 323 -3.39 6.05 -9.79
N LEU A 324 -2.45 5.79 -10.71
CA LEU A 324 -2.34 4.50 -11.40
C LEU A 324 -2.02 3.36 -10.42
N GLY A 325 -1.13 3.59 -9.45
CA GLY A 325 -0.78 2.62 -8.42
C GLY A 325 -1.98 2.25 -7.55
N TRP A 326 -2.68 3.22 -6.96
CA TRP A 326 -3.84 2.99 -6.10
C TRP A 326 -5.07 2.47 -6.87
N GLY A 327 -5.25 2.94 -8.12
CA GLY A 327 -6.28 2.42 -9.02
C GLY A 327 -6.08 0.93 -9.29
N GLY A 328 -4.86 0.51 -9.56
CA GLY A 328 -4.48 -0.89 -9.71
C GLY A 328 -4.83 -1.72 -8.48
N LEU A 329 -4.50 -1.24 -7.28
CA LEU A 329 -4.82 -1.92 -6.01
C LEU A 329 -6.33 -2.12 -5.82
N SER A 330 -7.13 -1.09 -6.11
CA SER A 330 -8.59 -1.16 -5.93
C SER A 330 -9.23 -2.14 -6.91
N ILE A 331 -8.89 -2.04 -8.20
CA ILE A 331 -9.39 -2.95 -9.25
C ILE A 331 -8.95 -4.38 -8.97
N GLY A 332 -7.69 -4.58 -8.58
CA GLY A 332 -7.11 -5.88 -8.28
C GLY A 332 -7.86 -6.61 -7.18
N ALA A 333 -8.23 -5.92 -6.10
CA ALA A 333 -8.95 -6.54 -4.98
C ALA A 333 -10.30 -7.14 -5.38
N LEU A 334 -11.08 -6.42 -6.22
CA LEU A 334 -12.34 -6.95 -6.76
C LEU A 334 -12.11 -8.10 -7.73
N LEU A 335 -11.13 -7.95 -8.63
CA LEU A 335 -10.79 -8.97 -9.62
C LEU A 335 -10.34 -10.26 -8.96
N GLY A 336 -9.53 -10.18 -7.89
CA GLY A 336 -9.08 -11.33 -7.13
C GLY A 336 -10.23 -12.10 -6.49
N GLY A 337 -11.17 -11.38 -5.85
CA GLY A 337 -12.38 -11.97 -5.28
C GLY A 337 -13.25 -12.66 -6.35
N PHE A 338 -13.44 -11.99 -7.50
CA PHE A 338 -14.20 -12.53 -8.62
C PHE A 338 -13.55 -13.80 -9.21
N LEU A 339 -12.24 -13.77 -9.48
CA LEU A 339 -11.51 -14.91 -10.01
C LEU A 339 -11.53 -16.11 -9.05
N ALA A 340 -11.32 -15.85 -7.76
CA ALA A 340 -11.34 -16.90 -6.74
C ALA A 340 -12.73 -17.53 -6.59
N ARG A 341 -13.80 -16.73 -6.67
CA ARG A 341 -15.17 -17.24 -6.63
C ARG A 341 -15.51 -18.08 -7.84
N SER A 342 -15.06 -17.68 -9.04
CA SER A 342 -15.43 -18.31 -10.30
C SER A 342 -14.58 -19.55 -10.64
N PHE A 343 -13.29 -19.53 -10.28
CA PHE A 343 -12.30 -20.52 -10.73
C PHE A 343 -11.49 -21.16 -9.59
N GLY A 344 -11.80 -20.84 -8.32
CA GLY A 344 -11.12 -21.36 -7.14
C GLY A 344 -10.02 -20.46 -6.59
N LEU A 345 -9.59 -20.71 -5.33
CA LEU A 345 -8.68 -19.85 -4.56
C LEU A 345 -7.28 -19.70 -5.18
N THR A 346 -6.85 -20.60 -6.04
CA THR A 346 -5.56 -20.53 -6.74
C THR A 346 -5.60 -19.66 -8.01
N ALA A 347 -6.82 -19.41 -8.56
CA ALA A 347 -6.98 -18.66 -9.81
C ALA A 347 -6.40 -17.24 -9.81
N PRO A 348 -6.50 -16.41 -8.74
CA PRO A 348 -5.86 -15.11 -8.69
C PRO A 348 -4.32 -15.18 -8.80
N PHE A 349 -3.70 -16.22 -8.24
CA PHE A 349 -2.25 -16.44 -8.34
C PHE A 349 -1.83 -16.80 -9.77
N TRP A 350 -2.59 -17.68 -10.45
CA TRP A 350 -2.41 -17.99 -11.86
C TRP A 350 -2.57 -16.78 -12.75
N PHE A 351 -3.64 -16.03 -12.55
CA PHE A 351 -3.88 -14.77 -13.28
C PHE A 351 -2.70 -13.81 -13.12
N ALA A 352 -2.26 -13.58 -11.88
CA ALA A 352 -1.16 -12.70 -11.59
C ALA A 352 0.16 -13.19 -12.21
N ALA A 353 0.45 -14.48 -12.13
CA ALA A 353 1.64 -15.10 -12.74
C ALA A 353 1.66 -14.88 -14.27
N VAL A 354 0.55 -15.15 -14.95
CA VAL A 354 0.42 -14.99 -16.41
C VAL A 354 0.55 -13.52 -16.81
N VAL A 355 -0.14 -12.61 -16.10
CA VAL A 355 -0.09 -11.17 -16.38
C VAL A 355 1.32 -10.62 -16.19
N LEU A 356 2.02 -11.00 -15.10
CA LEU A 356 3.39 -10.55 -14.87
C LEU A 356 4.38 -11.16 -15.89
N ALA A 357 4.19 -12.43 -16.27
CA ALA A 357 5.00 -13.04 -17.33
C ALA A 357 4.80 -12.32 -18.68
N MET A 358 3.56 -12.01 -19.05
CA MET A 358 3.27 -11.21 -20.25
C MET A 358 3.88 -9.81 -20.15
N MET A 359 3.73 -9.14 -18.98
CA MET A 359 4.34 -7.84 -18.74
C MET A 359 5.87 -7.90 -18.90
N PHE A 360 6.52 -8.92 -18.37
CA PHE A 360 7.96 -9.14 -18.59
C PHE A 360 8.29 -9.22 -20.06
N LEU A 361 7.63 -10.10 -20.83
CA LEU A 361 7.89 -10.29 -22.26
C LEU A 361 7.68 -9.02 -23.07
N VAL A 362 6.62 -8.26 -22.79
CA VAL A 362 6.30 -7.01 -23.50
C VAL A 362 7.27 -5.91 -23.16
N THR A 363 7.75 -5.81 -21.90
CA THR A 363 8.54 -4.67 -21.44
C THR A 363 10.06 -4.86 -21.56
N VAL A 364 10.56 -6.10 -21.75
CA VAL A 364 12.00 -6.38 -21.93
C VAL A 364 12.68 -5.48 -22.99
N PRO A 365 12.10 -5.25 -24.18
CA PRO A 365 12.76 -4.38 -25.17
C PRO A 365 12.79 -2.90 -24.78
N PHE A 366 11.84 -2.45 -23.93
CA PHE A 366 11.69 -1.04 -23.56
C PHE A 366 12.37 -0.68 -22.23
N VAL A 367 12.52 -1.65 -21.33
CA VAL A 367 13.10 -1.45 -20.00
C VAL A 367 14.36 -2.28 -19.87
N ASN A 368 15.50 -1.72 -20.26
CA ASN A 368 16.81 -2.35 -20.17
C ASN A 368 17.84 -1.33 -19.66
N ASN A 369 19.07 -1.79 -19.37
CA ASN A 369 20.11 -0.93 -18.81
C ASN A 369 20.47 0.26 -19.71
N ARG A 370 20.41 0.07 -21.04
CA ARG A 370 20.70 1.12 -22.01
C ARG A 370 19.60 2.20 -22.00
N THR A 371 18.34 1.81 -22.12
CA THR A 371 17.21 2.77 -22.14
C THR A 371 17.07 3.54 -20.84
N VAL A 372 17.36 2.88 -19.69
CA VAL A 372 17.35 3.54 -18.37
C VAL A 372 18.55 4.50 -18.22
N GLY A 373 19.71 4.16 -18.76
CA GLY A 373 20.90 5.03 -18.78
C GLY A 373 20.68 6.27 -19.65
N GLU A 374 20.28 6.08 -20.90
CA GLU A 374 20.00 7.18 -21.85
C GLU A 374 18.93 8.16 -21.32
N ALA A 375 17.89 7.65 -20.64
CA ALA A 375 16.86 8.50 -20.06
C ALA A 375 17.32 9.29 -18.82
N ARG A 376 18.32 8.80 -18.07
CA ARG A 376 18.93 9.57 -16.96
C ARG A 376 19.80 10.71 -17.50
N GLU A 377 20.64 10.42 -18.49
CA GLU A 377 21.50 11.42 -19.12
C GLU A 377 20.68 12.56 -19.75
N SER A 378 19.58 12.24 -20.43
CA SER A 378 18.67 13.24 -21.01
C SER A 378 17.89 14.07 -19.96
N GLY A 379 17.68 13.55 -18.76
CA GLY A 379 17.05 14.28 -17.65
C GLY A 379 18.01 15.21 -16.90
N GLU A 380 19.31 14.90 -16.89
CA GLU A 380 20.35 15.78 -16.30
C GLU A 380 20.65 17.01 -17.17
N ASP A 381 20.34 16.95 -18.48
CA ASP A 381 20.56 18.06 -19.44
C ASP A 381 19.32 19.00 -19.56
N SER A 382 18.20 18.70 -18.90
CA SER A 382 16.95 19.45 -18.97
C SER A 382 16.66 20.22 -17.67
#